data_12baed2c1863df634ca923b0fe73cfdd
#
_entry.id   12baed2c1863df634ca923b0fe73cfdd
#
_cell.length_a   1.000
_cell.length_b   1.000
_cell.length_c   1.000
_cell.angle_alpha   90.00
_cell.angle_beta   90.00
_cell.angle_gamma   90.00
#
_symmetry.space_group_name_H-M   'P 1'
#
loop_
_entity.id
_entity.type
_entity.pdbx_description
1 polymer ?
#
loop_
_entity_poly.entity_id
_entity_poly.type
_entity_poly.pdbx_seq_one_letter_code
_entity_poly.pdbx_strand_id
1 'polypeptide(L)'
;MATYQILYWHDIPVQVRAKDAGGRASAALPARFQEAIDQAAMAAGLIGSDDYTEAFRWGEQQERAGTAREVADALMAELDAQHPLIDWRATVEAMRS
;
A
#
# COMPACT_ATOMS: atom_id res chain seq x y z
N MET A 1 -19.01 -5.68 10.09
CA MET A 1 -18.24 -5.92 8.86
C MET A 1 -17.79 -4.62 8.26
N ALA A 2 -16.54 -4.53 7.89
CA ALA A 2 -16.01 -3.37 7.20
C ALA A 2 -15.50 -3.80 5.83
N THR A 3 -15.58 -2.91 4.85
CA THR A 3 -14.92 -3.10 3.56
C THR A 3 -13.59 -2.37 3.60
N TYR A 4 -12.58 -2.90 2.92
CA TYR A 4 -11.26 -2.27 2.89
C TYR A 4 -10.61 -2.40 1.53
N GLN A 5 -9.65 -1.50 1.29
CA GLN A 5 -8.77 -1.54 0.13
C GLN A 5 -7.37 -1.15 0.58
N ILE A 6 -6.37 -1.70 -0.11
CA ILE A 6 -4.96 -1.39 0.15
C ILE A 6 -4.42 -0.62 -1.04
N LEU A 7 -3.73 0.48 -0.78
CA LEU A 7 -3.08 1.27 -1.82
C LEU A 7 -1.70 0.69 -2.08
N TYR A 8 -1.44 0.32 -3.33
CA TYR A 8 -0.16 -0.22 -3.78
C TYR A 8 0.49 0.72 -4.77
N TRP A 9 1.82 0.75 -4.74
CA TRP A 9 2.62 1.28 -5.83
C TRP A 9 3.28 0.06 -6.46
N HIS A 10 2.79 -0.36 -7.63
CA HIS A 10 3.08 -1.67 -8.20
C HIS A 10 2.72 -2.77 -7.17
N ASP A 11 3.68 -3.44 -6.57
CA ASP A 11 3.44 -4.48 -5.57
C ASP A 11 3.80 -4.05 -4.13
N ILE A 12 4.15 -2.79 -3.92
CA ILE A 12 4.52 -2.27 -2.60
C ILE A 12 3.31 -1.60 -1.94
N PRO A 13 2.81 -2.12 -0.82
CA PRO A 13 1.69 -1.48 -0.12
C PRO A 13 2.16 -0.22 0.60
N VAL A 14 1.30 0.78 0.73
CA VAL A 14 1.65 2.04 1.39
C VAL A 14 0.57 2.55 2.33
N GLN A 15 -0.68 2.20 2.11
CA GLN A 15 -1.79 2.71 2.91
C GLN A 15 -2.97 1.74 2.87
N VAL A 16 -3.74 1.72 3.96
CA VAL A 16 -4.98 0.96 4.04
C VAL A 16 -6.12 1.94 4.28
N ARG A 17 -7.25 1.71 3.65
CA ARG A 17 -8.48 2.42 4.00
C ARG A 17 -9.59 1.41 4.23
N ALA A 18 -10.49 1.74 5.15
CA ALA A 18 -11.62 0.88 5.46
C ALA A 18 -12.85 1.74 5.75
N LYS A 19 -14.02 1.16 5.57
CA LYS A 19 -15.28 1.82 5.94
C LYS A 19 -16.28 0.80 6.45
N ASP A 20 -17.15 1.26 7.33
CA ASP A 20 -18.29 0.51 7.84
C ASP A 20 -19.53 1.40 7.81
N ALA A 21 -20.63 0.91 8.37
CA ALA A 21 -21.88 1.68 8.41
C ALA A 21 -21.78 2.96 9.23
N GLY A 22 -20.82 3.01 10.19
CA GLY A 22 -20.64 4.15 11.08
C GLY A 22 -19.59 5.15 10.65
N GLY A 23 -18.76 4.84 9.63
CA GLY A 23 -17.71 5.77 9.23
C GLY A 23 -16.58 5.15 8.46
N ARG A 24 -15.48 5.90 8.38
CA ARG A 24 -14.28 5.53 7.63
C ARG A 24 -13.04 5.62 8.52
N ALA A 25 -12.03 4.84 8.19
CA ALA A 25 -10.74 4.89 8.84
C ALA A 25 -9.65 4.60 7.81
N SER A 26 -8.47 5.14 8.05
CA SER A 26 -7.31 4.82 7.23
C SER A 26 -6.09 4.67 8.12
N ALA A 27 -5.08 3.94 7.65
CA ALA A 27 -3.83 3.76 8.35
C ALA A 27 -2.70 3.76 7.32
N ALA A 28 -1.69 4.59 7.57
CA ALA A 28 -0.50 4.61 6.74
C ALA A 28 0.49 3.56 7.25
N LEU A 29 1.17 2.89 6.33
CA LEU A 29 2.23 1.97 6.69
C LEU A 29 3.48 2.74 7.14
N PRO A 30 4.41 2.10 7.86
CA PRO A 30 5.64 2.77 8.29
C PRO A 30 6.39 3.40 7.12
N ALA A 31 7.22 4.40 7.43
CA ALA A 31 7.93 5.19 6.42
C ALA A 31 8.78 4.36 5.47
N ARG A 32 9.29 3.20 5.90
CA ARG A 32 10.12 2.36 5.05
C ARG A 32 9.41 1.90 3.77
N PHE A 33 8.06 1.80 3.80
CA PHE A 33 7.28 1.45 2.62
C PHE A 33 7.34 2.56 1.57
N GLN A 34 7.12 3.81 2.00
CA GLN A 34 7.23 4.95 1.09
C GLN A 34 8.66 5.15 0.62
N GLU A 35 9.63 4.94 1.49
CA GLU A 35 11.05 5.03 1.13
C GLU A 35 11.42 4.00 0.06
N ALA A 36 10.90 2.79 0.17
CA ALA A 36 11.13 1.75 -0.83
C ALA A 36 10.51 2.13 -2.17
N ILE A 37 9.31 2.71 -2.16
CA ILE A 37 8.65 3.21 -3.37
C ILE A 37 9.51 4.29 -4.02
N ASP A 38 10.01 5.24 -3.25
CA ASP A 38 10.83 6.33 -3.77
C ASP A 38 12.14 5.81 -4.37
N GLN A 39 12.78 4.85 -3.72
CA GLN A 39 14.00 4.25 -4.25
C GLN A 39 13.74 3.47 -5.55
N ALA A 40 12.66 2.72 -5.60
CA ALA A 40 12.28 1.99 -6.82
C ALA A 40 11.98 2.98 -7.96
N ALA A 41 11.27 4.05 -7.67
CA ALA A 41 10.96 5.06 -8.67
C ALA A 41 12.22 5.77 -9.18
N MET A 42 13.16 6.05 -8.29
CA MET A 42 14.46 6.63 -8.68
C MET A 42 15.25 5.68 -9.58
N ALA A 43 15.32 4.41 -9.20
CA ALA A 43 16.04 3.41 -9.97
C ALA A 43 15.43 3.19 -11.34
N ALA A 44 14.12 3.33 -11.46
CA ALA A 44 13.39 3.17 -12.71
C ALA A 44 13.31 4.47 -13.53
N GLY A 45 13.79 5.58 -12.99
CA GLY A 45 13.75 6.88 -13.67
C GLY A 45 12.37 7.52 -13.72
N LEU A 46 11.51 7.22 -12.77
CA LEU A 46 10.11 7.68 -12.77
C LEU A 46 9.87 8.93 -11.90
N ILE A 47 10.83 9.34 -11.09
CA ILE A 47 10.67 10.52 -10.22
C ILE A 47 10.41 11.76 -11.10
N GLY A 48 9.35 12.49 -10.76
CA GLY A 48 8.95 13.68 -11.51
C GLY A 48 8.14 13.40 -12.76
N SER A 49 7.79 12.13 -13.02
CA SER A 49 6.97 11.77 -14.18
C SER A 49 5.56 11.43 -13.76
N ASP A 50 4.64 11.45 -14.72
CA ASP A 50 3.25 11.05 -14.49
C ASP A 50 3.17 9.56 -14.15
N ASP A 51 4.09 8.75 -14.67
CA ASP A 51 4.13 7.32 -14.41
C ASP A 51 4.31 7.00 -12.93
N TYR A 52 5.04 7.84 -12.19
CA TYR A 52 5.17 7.68 -10.74
C TYR A 52 3.81 7.75 -10.05
N THR A 53 3.04 8.79 -10.35
CA THR A 53 1.72 9.01 -9.74
C THR A 53 0.70 7.98 -10.21
N GLU A 54 0.71 7.64 -11.50
CA GLU A 54 -0.25 6.71 -12.09
C GLU A 54 -0.06 5.27 -11.62
N ALA A 55 1.10 4.94 -11.07
CA ALA A 55 1.38 3.60 -10.56
C ALA A 55 0.71 3.33 -9.21
N PHE A 56 0.22 4.36 -8.51
CA PHE A 56 -0.55 4.17 -7.28
C PHE A 56 -1.93 3.65 -7.63
N ARG A 57 -2.29 2.50 -7.07
CA ARG A 57 -3.59 1.87 -7.34
C ARG A 57 -4.18 1.27 -6.08
N TRP A 58 -5.47 1.52 -5.88
CA TRP A 58 -6.21 0.82 -4.84
C TRP A 58 -6.50 -0.61 -5.32
N GLY A 59 -6.19 -1.57 -4.46
CA GLY A 59 -6.49 -2.97 -4.74
C GLY A 59 -7.99 -3.26 -4.67
N GLU A 60 -8.37 -4.51 -4.86
CA GLU A 60 -9.76 -4.92 -4.81
C GLU A 60 -10.39 -4.62 -3.46
N GLN A 61 -11.65 -4.21 -3.49
CA GLN A 61 -12.43 -4.03 -2.27
C GLN A 61 -12.76 -5.39 -1.69
N GLN A 62 -12.46 -5.58 -0.41
CA GLN A 62 -12.72 -6.82 0.30
C GLN A 62 -13.43 -6.52 1.60
N GLU A 63 -13.97 -7.56 2.23
CA GLU A 63 -14.67 -7.44 3.49
C GLU A 63 -13.93 -8.17 4.60
N ARG A 64 -14.05 -7.64 5.81
CA ARG A 64 -13.45 -8.26 7.00
C ARG A 64 -14.29 -7.88 8.22
N ALA A 65 -14.41 -8.80 9.18
CA ALA A 65 -15.13 -8.56 10.42
C ALA A 65 -14.42 -7.48 11.25
N GLY A 66 -15.19 -6.60 11.88
CA GLY A 66 -14.69 -5.52 12.72
C GLY A 66 -15.16 -4.16 12.25
N THR A 67 -14.83 -3.13 13.04
CA THR A 67 -15.10 -1.75 12.65
C THR A 67 -14.04 -1.29 11.63
N ALA A 68 -14.33 -0.18 10.95
CA ALA A 68 -13.36 0.39 10.01
C ALA A 68 -11.99 0.62 10.66
N ARG A 69 -11.96 1.16 11.88
CA ARG A 69 -10.70 1.42 12.60
C ARG A 69 -9.98 0.11 12.95
N GLU A 70 -10.70 -0.87 13.45
CA GLU A 70 -10.12 -2.16 13.79
C GLU A 70 -9.52 -2.85 12.57
N VAL A 71 -10.24 -2.81 11.45
CA VAL A 71 -9.78 -3.45 10.20
C VAL A 71 -8.56 -2.73 9.64
N ALA A 72 -8.59 -1.39 9.60
CA ALA A 72 -7.47 -0.61 9.09
C ALA A 72 -6.19 -0.84 9.93
N ASP A 73 -6.32 -0.80 11.25
CA ASP A 73 -5.17 -0.99 12.14
C ASP A 73 -4.62 -2.41 12.08
N ALA A 74 -5.50 -3.41 12.00
CA ALA A 74 -5.10 -4.82 11.91
C ALA A 74 -4.35 -5.09 10.60
N LEU A 75 -4.87 -4.56 9.48
CA LEU A 75 -4.22 -4.73 8.18
C LEU A 75 -2.88 -4.04 8.12
N MET A 76 -2.77 -2.83 8.67
CA MET A 76 -1.50 -2.12 8.74
C MET A 76 -0.47 -2.96 9.50
N ALA A 77 -0.83 -3.51 10.65
CA ALA A 77 0.06 -4.34 11.46
C ALA A 77 0.45 -5.63 10.74
N GLU A 78 -0.49 -6.25 10.04
CA GLU A 78 -0.22 -7.48 9.29
C GLU A 78 0.73 -7.23 8.12
N LEU A 79 0.49 -6.17 7.36
CA LEU A 79 1.36 -5.81 6.24
C LEU A 79 2.75 -5.42 6.71
N ASP A 80 2.83 -4.68 7.82
CA ASP A 80 4.11 -4.34 8.43
C ASP A 80 4.90 -5.60 8.81
N ALA A 81 4.23 -6.57 9.44
CA ALA A 81 4.87 -7.82 9.85
C ALA A 81 5.26 -8.70 8.66
N GLN A 82 4.48 -8.67 7.59
CA GLN A 82 4.77 -9.46 6.38
C GLN A 82 5.93 -8.90 5.56
N HIS A 83 6.27 -7.64 5.75
CA HIS A 83 7.29 -6.96 4.96
C HIS A 83 8.36 -6.32 5.85
N PRO A 84 9.12 -7.13 6.63
CA PRO A 84 10.20 -6.56 7.45
C PRO A 84 11.26 -5.90 6.58
N LEU A 85 11.47 -6.43 5.37
CA LEU A 85 12.30 -5.82 4.34
C LEU A 85 11.49 -5.75 3.06
N ILE A 86 11.61 -4.65 2.35
CA ILE A 86 10.88 -4.46 1.10
C ILE A 86 11.88 -4.54 -0.04
N ASP A 87 11.72 -5.56 -0.88
CA ASP A 87 12.60 -5.77 -2.02
C ASP A 87 12.13 -4.91 -3.21
N TRP A 88 12.41 -3.62 -3.12
CA TRP A 88 12.03 -2.68 -4.17
C TRP A 88 12.79 -2.95 -5.49
N ARG A 89 13.95 -3.63 -5.41
CA ARG A 89 14.69 -4.01 -6.62
C ARG A 89 13.92 -5.05 -7.42
N ALA A 90 13.26 -5.99 -6.75
CA ALA A 90 12.39 -6.94 -7.43
C ALA A 90 11.22 -6.25 -8.14
N THR A 91 10.69 -5.19 -7.53
CA THR A 91 9.64 -4.38 -8.14
C THR A 91 10.15 -3.72 -9.43
N VAL A 92 11.35 -3.15 -9.40
CA VAL A 92 11.97 -2.52 -10.59
C VAL A 92 12.19 -3.56 -11.69
N GLU A 93 12.67 -4.75 -11.33
CA GLU A 93 12.87 -5.83 -12.31
C GLU A 93 11.55 -6.22 -12.98
N ALA A 94 10.47 -6.32 -12.20
CA ALA A 94 9.15 -6.64 -12.74
C ALA A 94 8.65 -5.56 -13.71
N MET A 95 8.98 -4.30 -13.48
CA MET A 95 8.61 -3.20 -14.37
C MET A 95 9.32 -3.26 -15.72
N ARG A 96 10.51 -3.86 -15.75
CA ARG A 96 11.33 -3.95 -16.96
C ARG A 96 11.03 -5.18 -17.80
N SER A 97 10.24 -6.09 -17.29
CA SER A 97 9.94 -7.37 -17.96
C SER A 97 8.82 -7.24 -18.94
#